data_57cc58c8fee8f197cfccc0d9c8c6dbd8
#
_entry.id   57cc58c8fee8f197cfccc0d9c8c6dbd8
#
_cell.length_a   1.000
_cell.length_b   1.000
_cell.length_c   1.000
_cell.angle_alpha   90.00
_cell.angle_beta   90.00
_cell.angle_gamma   90.00
#
_symmetry.space_group_name_H-M   'P 1'
#
loop_
_entity.id
_entity.type
_entity.pdbx_description
1 polymer ?
#
loop_
_entity_poly.entity_id
_entity_poly.type
_entity_poly.pdbx_seq_one_letter_code
_entity_poly.pdbx_strand_id
1 'polypeptide(L)'
;SCFDRPILFVEDDDINTAMTISANSLQRCLKHALPYLNAGSSTITLTYAASNRFVPSYGIMSMAKAALECWTRELACHLGPEGHRVNAISSGPIRTIAASGIPGFDRILDHVEANAPLRRNVSQADVAGATLWLASPLSAGVTGQCVYVDAGYSITMVPESIMN
;
A
#
# COMPACT_ATOMS: atom_id res chain seq x y z
N SER A 1 -16.53 3.54 13.57
CA SER A 1 -15.33 3.13 12.81
C SER A 1 -15.72 3.01 11.35
N CYS A 2 -14.90 3.51 10.44
CA CYS A 2 -15.16 3.44 8.99
C CYS A 2 -15.14 2.00 8.44
N PHE A 3 -14.77 1.01 9.25
CA PHE A 3 -14.78 -0.41 8.91
C PHE A 3 -16.10 -1.13 9.20
N ASP A 4 -16.99 -0.53 9.98
CA ASP A 4 -18.20 -1.22 10.49
C ASP A 4 -19.48 -0.82 9.76
N ARG A 5 -19.44 0.23 8.93
CA ARG A 5 -20.61 0.70 8.19
C ARG A 5 -20.68 0.08 6.79
N PRO A 6 -21.88 -0.33 6.31
CA PRO A 6 -22.07 -0.66 4.91
C PRO A 6 -21.63 0.50 4.01
N ILE A 7 -20.89 0.21 2.95
CA ILE A 7 -20.24 1.22 2.09
C ILE A 7 -21.19 2.33 1.58
N LEU A 8 -22.45 1.99 1.34
CA LEU A 8 -23.47 2.93 0.87
C LEU A 8 -23.93 3.96 1.94
N PHE A 9 -23.60 3.73 3.21
CA PHE A 9 -24.02 4.57 4.33
C PHE A 9 -22.85 5.23 5.06
N VAL A 10 -21.70 5.29 4.40
CA VAL A 10 -20.53 6.02 4.90
C VAL A 10 -20.75 7.50 4.68
N GLU A 11 -20.53 8.32 5.71
CA GLU A 11 -20.68 9.75 5.65
C GLU A 11 -19.57 10.41 4.83
N ASP A 12 -19.88 11.54 4.18
CA ASP A 12 -18.93 12.30 3.37
C ASP A 12 -17.69 12.73 4.18
N ASP A 13 -17.86 13.05 5.46
CA ASP A 13 -16.75 13.44 6.34
C ASP A 13 -15.78 12.29 6.58
N ASP A 14 -16.27 11.05 6.71
CA ASP A 14 -15.42 9.87 6.83
C ASP A 14 -14.62 9.61 5.53
N ILE A 15 -15.30 9.79 4.37
CA ILE A 15 -14.66 9.68 3.05
C ILE A 15 -13.56 10.75 2.90
N ASN A 16 -13.90 12.00 3.19
CA ASN A 16 -12.95 13.12 3.10
C ASN A 16 -11.75 12.94 4.03
N THR A 17 -11.99 12.43 5.24
CA THR A 17 -10.94 12.14 6.22
C THR A 17 -10.02 11.04 5.70
N ALA A 18 -10.57 9.92 5.22
CA ALA A 18 -9.79 8.81 4.66
C ALA A 18 -8.94 9.27 3.47
N MET A 19 -9.53 10.02 2.54
CA MET A 19 -8.83 10.58 1.38
C MET A 19 -7.73 11.57 1.79
N THR A 20 -8.02 12.45 2.72
CA THR A 20 -7.09 13.49 3.18
C THR A 20 -5.86 12.88 3.85
N ILE A 21 -6.07 11.89 4.74
CA ILE A 21 -4.99 11.28 5.54
C ILE A 21 -4.26 10.20 4.75
N SER A 22 -4.98 9.31 4.07
CA SER A 22 -4.39 8.09 3.52
C SER A 22 -4.00 8.19 2.04
N ALA A 23 -4.44 9.23 1.32
CA ALA A 23 -4.08 9.47 -0.08
C ALA A 23 -3.38 10.82 -0.28
N ASN A 24 -4.06 11.92 0.02
CA ASN A 24 -3.56 13.27 -0.29
C ASN A 24 -2.36 13.69 0.57
N SER A 25 -2.10 12.99 1.67
CA SER A 25 -0.93 13.24 2.51
C SER A 25 0.40 13.09 1.75
N LEU A 26 0.49 12.14 0.79
CA LEU A 26 1.68 11.98 -0.05
C LEU A 26 1.98 13.25 -0.83
N GLN A 27 0.99 13.77 -1.55
CA GLN A 27 1.12 15.02 -2.33
C GLN A 27 1.46 16.21 -1.41
N ARG A 28 0.78 16.33 -0.26
CA ARG A 28 1.03 17.43 0.69
C ARG A 28 2.44 17.37 1.27
N CYS A 29 2.90 16.19 1.68
CA CYS A 29 4.26 16.03 2.19
C CYS A 29 5.29 16.42 1.13
N LEU A 30 5.14 15.92 -0.11
CA LEU A 30 6.06 16.24 -1.20
C LEU A 30 6.01 17.72 -1.57
N LYS A 31 4.84 18.36 -1.63
CA LYS A 31 4.71 19.81 -1.88
C LYS A 31 5.59 20.63 -0.94
N HIS A 32 5.64 20.26 0.34
CA HIS A 32 6.43 21.00 1.34
C HIS A 32 7.88 20.53 1.42
N ALA A 33 8.16 19.28 1.07
CA ALA A 33 9.51 18.73 1.08
C ALA A 33 10.33 19.11 -0.18
N LEU A 34 9.66 19.36 -1.30
CA LEU A 34 10.31 19.55 -2.61
C LEU A 34 11.49 20.56 -2.59
N PRO A 35 11.41 21.73 -1.92
CA PRO A 35 12.54 22.66 -1.88
C PRO A 35 13.78 22.12 -1.15
N TYR A 36 13.63 21.02 -0.42
CA TYR A 36 14.68 20.42 0.41
C TYR A 36 15.13 19.04 -0.09
N LEU A 37 14.53 18.54 -1.18
CA LEU A 37 14.92 17.26 -1.76
C LEU A 37 16.23 17.41 -2.53
N ASN A 38 17.13 16.45 -2.31
CA ASN A 38 18.34 16.35 -3.12
C ASN A 38 18.01 15.77 -4.51
N ALA A 39 18.81 16.12 -5.51
CA ALA A 39 18.71 15.49 -6.82
C ALA A 39 18.82 13.95 -6.69
N GLY A 40 17.97 13.23 -7.40
CA GLY A 40 17.92 11.76 -7.36
C GLY A 40 17.23 11.17 -6.11
N SER A 41 16.54 11.98 -5.32
CA SER A 41 15.82 11.49 -4.14
C SER A 41 14.73 10.45 -4.51
N SER A 42 14.43 9.58 -3.57
CA SER A 42 13.41 8.53 -3.70
C SER A 42 12.34 8.68 -2.63
N THR A 43 11.11 8.86 -3.07
CA THR A 43 9.93 8.86 -2.21
C THR A 43 9.24 7.51 -2.27
N ILE A 44 8.92 6.94 -1.11
CA ILE A 44 8.28 5.65 -1.02
C ILE A 44 7.04 5.78 -0.12
N THR A 45 5.91 5.25 -0.59
CA THR A 45 4.68 5.20 0.19
C THR A 45 4.22 3.75 0.37
N LEU A 46 3.34 3.52 1.36
CA LEU A 46 2.78 2.20 1.64
C LEU A 46 1.32 2.14 1.21
N THR A 47 1.02 1.21 0.32
CA THR A 47 -0.33 0.88 -0.12
C THR A 47 -0.72 -0.53 0.30
N TYR A 48 -1.85 -1.01 -0.19
CA TYR A 48 -2.37 -2.35 0.06
C TYR A 48 -3.15 -2.85 -1.15
N ALA A 49 -3.16 -4.16 -1.36
CA ALA A 49 -3.82 -4.81 -2.50
C ALA A 49 -5.32 -4.48 -2.65
N ALA A 50 -5.96 -3.97 -1.58
CA ALA A 50 -7.33 -3.47 -1.65
C ALA A 50 -7.52 -2.26 -2.58
N SER A 51 -6.45 -1.62 -3.05
CA SER A 51 -6.49 -0.58 -4.09
C SER A 51 -7.07 -1.09 -5.42
N ASN A 52 -6.90 -2.38 -5.72
CA ASN A 52 -7.31 -3.01 -6.98
C ASN A 52 -7.96 -4.39 -6.80
N ARG A 53 -8.23 -4.79 -5.55
CA ARG A 53 -8.91 -6.03 -5.18
C ARG A 53 -9.99 -5.73 -4.15
N PHE A 54 -11.08 -6.49 -4.19
CA PHE A 54 -12.06 -6.42 -3.10
C PHE A 54 -11.51 -7.13 -1.87
N VAL A 55 -11.47 -6.40 -0.76
CA VAL A 55 -11.13 -6.93 0.56
C VAL A 55 -12.31 -6.66 1.48
N PRO A 56 -12.96 -7.69 2.03
CA PRO A 56 -14.09 -7.52 2.94
C PRO A 56 -13.73 -6.58 4.10
N SER A 57 -14.67 -5.73 4.48
CA SER A 57 -14.55 -4.76 5.59
C SER A 57 -13.44 -3.69 5.43
N TYR A 58 -12.74 -3.61 4.29
CA TYR A 58 -11.74 -2.56 4.07
C TYR A 58 -12.39 -1.22 3.63
N GLY A 59 -13.57 -1.28 3.03
CA GLY A 59 -14.45 -0.13 2.76
C GLY A 59 -13.78 1.02 2.01
N ILE A 60 -14.01 2.24 2.49
CA ILE A 60 -13.48 3.48 1.89
C ILE A 60 -11.96 3.55 1.85
N MET A 61 -11.27 2.79 2.69
CA MET A 61 -9.81 2.71 2.64
C MET A 61 -9.30 2.11 1.33
N SER A 62 -10.07 1.26 0.65
CA SER A 62 -9.73 0.77 -0.70
C SER A 62 -9.63 1.92 -1.69
N MET A 63 -10.61 2.85 -1.65
CA MET A 63 -10.62 4.05 -2.50
C MET A 63 -9.41 4.95 -2.20
N ALA A 64 -9.11 5.16 -0.92
CA ALA A 64 -7.97 5.98 -0.52
C ALA A 64 -6.63 5.34 -0.98
N LYS A 65 -6.50 4.01 -0.93
CA LYS A 65 -5.30 3.32 -1.44
C LYS A 65 -5.20 3.38 -2.97
N ALA A 66 -6.31 3.27 -3.69
CA ALA A 66 -6.34 3.46 -5.15
C ALA A 66 -5.92 4.89 -5.54
N ALA A 67 -6.41 5.90 -4.82
CA ALA A 67 -6.03 7.29 -5.01
C ALA A 67 -4.55 7.53 -4.67
N LEU A 68 -4.01 6.90 -3.62
CA LEU A 68 -2.59 6.96 -3.26
C LEU A 68 -1.70 6.40 -4.37
N GLU A 69 -2.08 5.30 -5.00
CA GLU A 69 -1.36 4.73 -6.13
C GLU A 69 -1.48 5.60 -7.39
N CYS A 70 -2.61 6.28 -7.58
CA CYS A 70 -2.74 7.30 -8.62
C CYS A 70 -1.78 8.47 -8.35
N TRP A 71 -1.75 9.00 -7.13
CA TRP A 71 -0.77 10.04 -6.74
C TRP A 71 0.68 9.59 -6.96
N THR A 72 1.00 8.33 -6.70
CA THR A 72 2.35 7.78 -6.94
C THR A 72 2.76 7.93 -8.41
N ARG A 73 1.87 7.60 -9.35
CA ARG A 73 2.14 7.72 -10.79
C ARG A 73 2.22 9.17 -11.24
N GLU A 74 1.26 10.00 -10.83
CA GLU A 74 1.24 11.42 -11.19
C GLU A 74 2.50 12.13 -10.69
N LEU A 75 2.87 11.92 -9.42
CA LEU A 75 4.06 12.55 -8.85
C LEU A 75 5.36 12.02 -9.46
N ALA A 76 5.41 10.74 -9.85
CA ALA A 76 6.54 10.18 -10.58
C ALA A 76 6.73 10.86 -11.95
N CYS A 77 5.64 11.11 -12.67
CA CYS A 77 5.68 11.80 -13.96
C CYS A 77 6.08 13.28 -13.81
N HIS A 78 5.56 13.95 -12.80
CA HIS A 78 5.83 15.39 -12.60
C HIS A 78 7.22 15.67 -12.04
N LEU A 79 7.75 14.82 -11.17
CA LEU A 79 9.05 15.01 -10.51
C LEU A 79 10.21 14.26 -11.19
N GLY A 80 9.88 13.33 -12.09
CA GLY A 80 10.87 12.55 -12.85
C GLY A 80 11.85 13.39 -13.66
N PRO A 81 11.42 14.46 -14.38
CA PRO A 81 12.34 15.35 -15.11
C PRO A 81 13.41 16.00 -14.22
N GLU A 82 13.14 16.17 -12.91
CA GLU A 82 14.08 16.67 -11.92
C GLU A 82 14.93 15.57 -11.26
N GLY A 83 14.78 14.31 -11.73
CA GLY A 83 15.52 13.15 -11.24
C GLY A 83 14.94 12.50 -9.97
N HIS A 84 13.75 12.92 -9.51
CA HIS A 84 13.11 12.33 -8.34
C HIS A 84 12.31 11.08 -8.73
N ARG A 85 12.34 10.07 -7.86
CA ARG A 85 11.56 8.84 -8.03
C ARG A 85 10.47 8.75 -6.97
N VAL A 86 9.29 8.26 -7.37
CA VAL A 86 8.15 8.06 -6.45
C VAL A 86 7.58 6.68 -6.70
N ASN A 87 7.57 5.83 -5.67
CA ASN A 87 7.07 4.46 -5.75
C ASN A 87 6.18 4.11 -4.56
N ALA A 88 5.36 3.10 -4.72
CA ALA A 88 4.56 2.52 -3.66
C ALA A 88 5.01 1.08 -3.37
N ILE A 89 4.88 0.65 -2.12
CA ILE A 89 4.98 -0.76 -1.72
C ILE A 89 3.60 -1.23 -1.27
N SER A 90 3.07 -2.25 -1.93
CA SER A 90 1.88 -2.97 -1.51
C SER A 90 2.30 -4.13 -0.61
N SER A 91 2.19 -3.94 0.70
CA SER A 91 2.56 -4.94 1.68
C SER A 91 1.43 -5.95 1.90
N GLY A 92 1.79 -7.22 2.09
CA GLY A 92 0.90 -8.20 2.72
C GLY A 92 0.54 -7.78 4.17
N PRO A 93 -0.36 -8.52 4.83
CA PRO A 93 -0.76 -8.20 6.20
C PRO A 93 0.43 -8.39 7.16
N ILE A 94 0.66 -7.38 7.99
CA ILE A 94 1.73 -7.37 9.02
C ILE A 94 1.10 -6.98 10.35
N ARG A 95 1.47 -7.64 11.43
CA ARG A 95 1.06 -7.27 12.79
C ARG A 95 1.63 -5.89 13.13
N THR A 96 0.74 -4.90 13.24
CA THR A 96 1.04 -3.54 13.68
C THR A 96 -0.04 -3.08 14.65
N ILE A 97 0.22 -2.01 15.39
CA ILE A 97 -0.79 -1.39 16.26
C ILE A 97 -2.05 -1.02 15.46
N ALA A 98 -1.90 -0.47 14.27
CA ALA A 98 -3.03 -0.13 13.40
C ALA A 98 -3.82 -1.37 12.95
N ALA A 99 -3.13 -2.47 12.64
CA ALA A 99 -3.76 -3.72 12.20
C ALA A 99 -4.49 -4.45 13.34
N SER A 100 -4.06 -4.28 14.59
CA SER A 100 -4.72 -4.90 15.75
C SER A 100 -6.17 -4.42 15.97
N GLY A 101 -6.53 -3.26 15.40
CA GLY A 101 -7.90 -2.75 15.40
C GLY A 101 -8.83 -3.35 14.33
N ILE A 102 -8.33 -4.22 13.46
CA ILE A 102 -9.12 -4.85 12.39
C ILE A 102 -9.74 -6.15 12.94
N PRO A 103 -11.09 -6.27 12.99
CA PRO A 103 -11.74 -7.49 13.43
C PRO A 103 -11.33 -8.70 12.58
N GLY A 104 -10.94 -9.80 13.22
CA GLY A 104 -10.55 -11.02 12.52
C GLY A 104 -9.19 -10.97 11.83
N PHE A 105 -8.32 -10.04 12.18
CA PHE A 105 -6.99 -9.90 11.55
C PHE A 105 -6.13 -11.16 11.63
N ASP A 106 -6.23 -11.92 12.73
CA ASP A 106 -5.52 -13.19 12.87
C ASP A 106 -5.96 -14.22 11.82
N ARG A 107 -7.26 -14.28 11.49
CA ARG A 107 -7.77 -15.15 10.42
C ARG A 107 -7.24 -14.76 9.05
N ILE A 108 -7.00 -13.47 8.83
CA ILE A 108 -6.36 -12.98 7.58
C ILE A 108 -4.92 -13.48 7.53
N LEU A 109 -4.18 -13.42 8.63
CA LEU A 109 -2.81 -13.92 8.70
C LEU A 109 -2.73 -15.43 8.46
N ASP A 110 -3.58 -16.20 9.12
CA ASP A 110 -3.66 -17.67 8.96
C ASP A 110 -3.99 -18.03 7.50
N HIS A 111 -4.95 -17.31 6.90
CA HIS A 111 -5.33 -17.52 5.51
C HIS A 111 -4.19 -17.20 4.53
N VAL A 112 -3.49 -16.08 4.73
CA VAL A 112 -2.35 -15.69 3.89
C VAL A 112 -1.22 -16.70 4.03
N GLU A 113 -0.88 -17.12 5.24
CA GLU A 113 0.15 -18.12 5.50
C GLU A 113 -0.14 -19.45 4.79
N ALA A 114 -1.40 -19.88 4.84
CA ALA A 114 -1.83 -21.13 4.20
C ALA A 114 -1.84 -21.06 2.66
N ASN A 115 -2.05 -19.87 2.06
CA ASN A 115 -2.33 -19.75 0.63
C ASN A 115 -1.29 -18.95 -0.16
N ALA A 116 -0.42 -18.17 0.50
CA ALA A 116 0.64 -17.46 -0.20
C ALA A 116 1.66 -18.45 -0.82
N PRO A 117 2.22 -18.16 -2.01
CA PRO A 117 3.25 -19.01 -2.63
C PRO A 117 4.43 -19.32 -1.73
N LEU A 118 4.88 -18.36 -0.92
CA LEU A 118 5.98 -18.58 0.03
C LEU A 118 5.55 -19.24 1.35
N ARG A 119 4.24 -19.59 1.51
CA ARG A 119 3.68 -20.27 2.70
C ARG A 119 4.05 -19.59 4.01
N ARG A 120 4.10 -18.28 4.00
CA ARG A 120 4.35 -17.46 5.19
C ARG A 120 3.73 -16.07 5.05
N ASN A 121 3.50 -15.42 6.16
CA ASN A 121 3.25 -13.98 6.18
C ASN A 121 4.56 -13.21 5.94
N VAL A 122 4.44 -12.01 5.41
CA VAL A 122 5.58 -11.09 5.33
C VAL A 122 5.82 -10.43 6.69
N SER A 123 7.08 -10.10 6.93
CA SER A 123 7.54 -9.38 8.11
C SER A 123 7.80 -7.90 7.80
N GLN A 124 7.98 -7.10 8.84
CA GLN A 124 8.47 -5.73 8.70
C GLN A 124 9.85 -5.69 8.03
N ALA A 125 10.71 -6.70 8.26
CA ALA A 125 12.03 -6.79 7.63
C ALA A 125 11.93 -7.01 6.11
N ASP A 126 10.97 -7.80 5.63
CA ASP A 126 10.73 -7.98 4.19
C ASP A 126 10.38 -6.65 3.52
N VAL A 127 9.48 -5.87 4.15
CA VAL A 127 9.08 -4.54 3.64
C VAL A 127 10.24 -3.54 3.74
N ALA A 128 11.01 -3.57 4.83
CA ALA A 128 12.19 -2.73 4.99
C ALA A 128 13.24 -3.03 3.91
N GLY A 129 13.48 -4.29 3.56
CA GLY A 129 14.38 -4.68 2.48
C GLY A 129 13.98 -4.08 1.13
N ALA A 130 12.69 -4.18 0.78
CA ALA A 130 12.16 -3.57 -0.44
C ALA A 130 12.25 -2.03 -0.40
N THR A 131 12.00 -1.44 0.77
CA THR A 131 12.14 0.01 0.99
C THR A 131 13.59 0.46 0.77
N LEU A 132 14.56 -0.24 1.34
CA LEU A 132 15.98 0.04 1.17
C LEU A 132 16.41 -0.07 -0.30
N TRP A 133 15.94 -1.11 -0.99
CA TRP A 133 16.19 -1.24 -2.43
C TRP A 133 15.62 -0.05 -3.21
N LEU A 134 14.36 0.31 -3.00
CA LEU A 134 13.73 1.45 -3.66
C LEU A 134 14.39 2.79 -3.29
N ALA A 135 14.94 2.93 -2.10
CA ALA A 135 15.67 4.12 -1.66
C ALA A 135 17.08 4.20 -2.24
N SER A 136 17.65 3.08 -2.70
CA SER A 136 19.03 2.99 -3.15
C SER A 136 19.18 3.26 -4.67
N PRO A 137 20.42 3.49 -5.16
CA PRO A 137 20.71 3.58 -6.60
C PRO A 137 20.44 2.28 -7.37
N LEU A 138 20.31 1.13 -6.69
CA LEU A 138 19.98 -0.14 -7.34
C LEU A 138 18.62 -0.15 -8.04
N SER A 139 17.74 0.78 -7.68
CA SER A 139 16.42 0.98 -8.31
C SER A 139 16.34 2.26 -9.13
N ALA A 140 17.47 2.78 -9.63
CA ALA A 140 17.54 4.07 -10.34
C ALA A 140 16.58 4.17 -11.55
N GLY A 141 16.29 3.06 -12.21
CA GLY A 141 15.33 2.98 -13.31
C GLY A 141 13.87 2.74 -12.91
N VAL A 142 13.55 2.76 -11.60
CA VAL A 142 12.22 2.39 -11.08
C VAL A 142 11.52 3.62 -10.50
N THR A 143 10.43 4.05 -11.15
CA THR A 143 9.56 5.13 -10.66
C THR A 143 8.12 4.88 -11.10
N GLY A 144 7.14 5.40 -10.37
CA GLY A 144 5.71 5.24 -10.65
C GLY A 144 5.17 3.83 -10.39
N GLN A 145 5.95 2.96 -9.77
CA GLN A 145 5.59 1.54 -9.59
C GLN A 145 4.95 1.27 -8.23
N CYS A 146 4.07 0.25 -8.22
CA CYS A 146 3.59 -0.38 -7.01
C CYS A 146 4.26 -1.77 -6.90
N VAL A 147 5.18 -1.92 -5.96
CA VAL A 147 5.93 -3.16 -5.72
C VAL A 147 5.21 -3.98 -4.66
N TYR A 148 4.83 -5.20 -5.00
CA TYR A 148 4.17 -6.12 -4.08
C TYR A 148 5.21 -6.82 -3.21
N VAL A 149 5.03 -6.74 -1.89
CA VAL A 149 5.80 -7.44 -0.86
C VAL A 149 4.81 -8.17 0.03
N ASP A 150 4.34 -9.32 -0.43
CA ASP A 150 3.18 -10.02 0.14
C ASP A 150 3.32 -11.55 0.10
N ALA A 151 4.54 -12.06 -0.01
CA ALA A 151 4.84 -13.49 -0.16
C ALA A 151 4.18 -14.13 -1.41
N GLY A 152 3.78 -13.31 -2.40
CA GLY A 152 3.10 -13.73 -3.62
C GLY A 152 1.58 -13.88 -3.46
N TYR A 153 1.01 -13.52 -2.32
CA TYR A 153 -0.42 -13.72 -2.07
C TYR A 153 -1.32 -13.04 -3.11
N SER A 154 -0.97 -11.85 -3.58
CA SER A 154 -1.78 -11.08 -4.56
C SER A 154 -1.93 -11.75 -5.92
N ILE A 155 -1.09 -12.71 -6.28
CA ILE A 155 -1.20 -13.45 -7.56
C ILE A 155 -2.06 -14.71 -7.44
N THR A 156 -2.44 -15.13 -6.23
CA THR A 156 -3.29 -16.31 -6.03
C THR A 156 -4.77 -15.96 -6.20
N MET A 157 -5.50 -16.76 -6.96
CA MET A 157 -6.94 -16.56 -7.19
C MET A 157 -7.76 -17.60 -6.41
N VAL A 158 -7.35 -18.86 -6.47
CA VAL A 158 -8.06 -19.97 -5.85
C VAL A 158 -7.13 -20.64 -4.85
N PRO A 159 -7.54 -20.76 -3.57
CA PRO A 159 -6.77 -21.49 -2.57
C PRO A 159 -6.62 -22.97 -2.95
N GLU A 160 -5.42 -23.52 -2.79
CA GLU A 160 -5.14 -24.94 -3.09
C GLU A 160 -6.02 -25.88 -2.27
N SER A 161 -6.42 -25.46 -1.06
CA SER A 161 -7.33 -26.20 -0.18
C SER A 161 -8.74 -26.44 -0.76
N ILE A 162 -9.12 -25.71 -1.82
CA ILE A 162 -10.41 -25.92 -2.51
C ILE A 162 -10.27 -27.04 -3.55
N MET A 163 -9.05 -27.37 -3.97
CA MET A 163 -8.78 -28.36 -5.02
C MET A 163 -8.50 -29.76 -4.46
N ASN A 164 -8.32 -29.86 -3.14
CA ASN A 164 -8.15 -31.10 -2.38
C ASN A 164 -9.39 -31.37 -1.50
#